data_f564d6af5cdae2f13af7a4f86f8d7914
#
_entry.id   f564d6af5cdae2f13af7a4f86f8d7914
#
_cell.length_a   1.000
_cell.length_b   1.000
_cell.length_c   1.000
_cell.angle_alpha   90.00
_cell.angle_beta   90.00
_cell.angle_gamma   90.00
#
_symmetry.space_group_name_H-M   'P 1'
#
loop_
_entity.id
_entity.type
_entity.pdbx_description
1 polymer ?
#
loop_
_entity_poly.entity_id
_entity_poly.type
_entity_poly.pdbx_seq_one_letter_code
_entity_poly.pdbx_strand_id
1 'polypeptide(L)'
;MNIFSKIWNLIKRYYAVSVISIICLYLFLPYRIYSFIDPSLQREENWILSLFVISMFLLILLIQSKKKYIVFNKLDVYIIVFFIYVFIRSWGNLELITFTNLTILCMLYIIIRIMKPIYTLFLIFLIILSTYLQIIIGYERFPYQWNTLADVTGVYFNSGILGCQIAIAMLSVLIFNIYWCLSRYIVAFSFLLLLIPLIYADSRASWLSLLISISYIVQKRWFSSNGFCKKYWFLMMFLLLVLLILLFSYKIPSAQGRLYIWFISLQSSMDNILLGSGMDSFQAYYMSWQEAFFRANPDSNFSYLADEVTVPYNEFLKMYVENGLIGFVLLGILVFNIFKIKNTLVCRKKYAMLSKGILLCIFSFSFFSYPFSYVQFRFWAIVSLALLASSLHSEYRIHLSSNASMKLIRYGVLFLGGVFLYQRYNYFQIEKSWNIAMYSFPTEKVQSINCMQQISERLSENSFFLSSYAAMRKVNGEYDEAIRLYKKSLEYKSSYYTYIELGKCCQLNGENENALECWKTASFMIPSRFLPVFLCAKLYLNSGDLDKAQKLKKILLHKKRKVDAPEIDRMLLELATEGI
;
A
#
# COMPACT_ATOMS: atom_id res chain seq x y z
N MET A 1 24.59 35.06 -28.11
CA MET A 1 24.90 33.74 -27.45
C MET A 1 24.54 33.66 -25.95
N ASN A 2 24.19 34.76 -25.28
CA ASN A 2 24.07 34.77 -23.81
C ASN A 2 22.68 34.47 -23.22
N ILE A 3 21.58 34.65 -23.95
CA ILE A 3 20.23 34.45 -23.42
C ILE A 3 19.85 32.96 -23.44
N PHE A 4 20.09 32.26 -24.53
CA PHE A 4 19.84 30.83 -24.67
C PHE A 4 20.63 29.99 -23.67
N SER A 5 21.91 30.31 -23.42
CA SER A 5 22.72 29.61 -22.42
C SER A 5 22.24 29.89 -20.99
N LYS A 6 21.74 31.11 -20.69
CA LYS A 6 21.12 31.44 -19.40
C LYS A 6 19.81 30.71 -19.19
N ILE A 7 18.93 30.69 -20.18
CA ILE A 7 17.66 29.94 -20.15
C ILE A 7 17.93 28.44 -20.02
N TRP A 8 18.88 27.90 -20.79
CA TRP A 8 19.27 26.50 -20.71
C TRP A 8 19.86 26.11 -19.35
N ASN A 9 20.65 26.99 -18.73
CA ASN A 9 21.15 26.79 -17.37
C ASN A 9 20.06 26.91 -16.29
N LEU A 10 19.08 27.78 -16.49
CA LEU A 10 17.87 27.88 -15.66
C LEU A 10 17.03 26.61 -15.75
N ILE A 11 16.72 26.14 -16.97
CA ILE A 11 16.03 24.89 -17.20
C ILE A 11 16.77 23.72 -16.54
N LYS A 12 18.08 23.59 -16.76
CA LYS A 12 18.90 22.56 -16.10
C LYS A 12 18.87 22.63 -14.58
N ARG A 13 18.78 23.83 -14.02
CA ARG A 13 18.83 24.07 -12.56
C ARG A 13 17.49 23.73 -11.89
N TYR A 14 16.37 24.04 -12.53
CA TYR A 14 15.04 23.92 -11.94
C TYR A 14 14.21 22.75 -12.49
N TYR A 15 14.62 22.17 -13.61
CA TYR A 15 13.88 21.12 -14.27
C TYR A 15 13.55 19.94 -13.33
N ALA A 16 14.54 19.44 -12.60
CA ALA A 16 14.34 18.33 -11.67
C ALA A 16 13.31 18.68 -10.57
N VAL A 17 13.38 19.90 -10.05
CA VAL A 17 12.44 20.38 -9.01
C VAL A 17 11.05 20.51 -9.58
N SER A 18 10.92 21.13 -10.76
CA SER A 18 9.63 21.36 -11.41
C SER A 18 8.89 20.05 -11.73
N VAL A 19 9.59 19.07 -12.29
CA VAL A 19 8.97 17.78 -12.64
C VAL A 19 8.60 16.99 -11.41
N ILE A 20 9.48 16.91 -10.37
CA ILE A 20 9.11 16.23 -9.13
C ILE A 20 7.97 16.96 -8.42
N SER A 21 7.89 18.29 -8.52
CA SER A 21 6.76 19.06 -7.99
C SER A 21 5.44 18.70 -8.69
N ILE A 22 5.46 18.52 -10.00
CA ILE A 22 4.29 18.05 -10.76
C ILE A 22 3.90 16.64 -10.32
N ILE A 23 4.87 15.74 -10.14
CA ILE A 23 4.63 14.39 -9.62
C ILE A 23 4.00 14.43 -8.22
N CYS A 24 4.55 15.28 -7.31
CA CYS A 24 3.99 15.47 -5.99
C CYS A 24 2.53 15.93 -6.05
N LEU A 25 2.26 16.95 -6.83
CA LEU A 25 0.90 17.46 -7.01
C LEU A 25 -0.01 16.37 -7.56
N TYR A 26 0.44 15.65 -8.59
CA TYR A 26 -0.32 14.54 -9.17
C TYR A 26 -0.65 13.46 -8.13
N LEU A 27 0.31 12.98 -7.33
CA LEU A 27 0.11 11.90 -6.37
C LEU A 27 -0.77 12.28 -5.17
N PHE A 28 -0.78 13.55 -4.79
CA PHE A 28 -1.43 14.01 -3.57
C PHE A 28 -2.65 14.90 -3.80
N LEU A 29 -2.98 15.25 -5.05
CA LEU A 29 -4.20 16.00 -5.33
C LEU A 29 -5.43 15.08 -5.30
N PRO A 30 -6.60 15.62 -4.90
CA PRO A 30 -7.82 14.84 -4.88
C PRO A 30 -8.23 14.32 -6.25
N TYR A 31 -8.69 13.09 -6.28
CA TYR A 31 -9.14 12.37 -7.47
C TYR A 31 -10.14 13.15 -8.36
N ARG A 32 -11.03 13.97 -7.77
CA ARG A 32 -11.98 14.78 -8.53
C ARG A 32 -11.33 15.73 -9.56
N ILE A 33 -10.08 16.14 -9.35
CA ILE A 33 -9.36 16.97 -10.31
C ILE A 33 -8.97 16.14 -11.56
N TYR A 34 -8.76 14.82 -11.38
CA TYR A 34 -8.39 13.92 -12.49
C TYR A 34 -9.59 13.32 -13.23
N SER A 35 -10.72 13.11 -12.57
CA SER A 35 -11.94 12.59 -13.20
C SER A 35 -12.51 13.54 -14.27
N PHE A 36 -12.11 14.84 -14.23
CA PHE A 36 -12.36 15.78 -15.32
C PHE A 36 -11.49 15.53 -16.55
N ILE A 37 -10.34 14.83 -16.39
CA ILE A 37 -9.40 14.60 -17.49
C ILE A 37 -9.66 13.24 -18.13
N ASP A 38 -9.76 12.17 -17.36
CA ASP A 38 -10.10 10.82 -17.84
C ASP A 38 -10.47 9.89 -16.67
N PRO A 39 -11.70 9.34 -16.60
CA PRO A 39 -12.11 8.41 -15.56
C PRO A 39 -11.34 7.07 -15.56
N SER A 40 -10.73 6.69 -16.68
CA SER A 40 -9.94 5.45 -16.81
C SER A 40 -8.60 5.52 -16.08
N LEU A 41 -8.10 6.71 -15.73
CA LEU A 41 -6.82 6.93 -15.06
C LEU A 41 -6.78 6.50 -13.60
N GLN A 42 -7.87 6.01 -13.02
CA GLN A 42 -7.98 5.68 -11.59
C GLN A 42 -6.99 4.63 -11.07
N ARG A 43 -6.62 3.66 -11.90
CA ARG A 43 -5.70 2.58 -11.55
C ARG A 43 -4.25 2.86 -11.94
N GLU A 44 -4.03 3.99 -12.60
CA GLU A 44 -2.81 4.29 -13.36
C GLU A 44 -1.80 5.18 -12.61
N GLU A 45 -2.07 5.56 -11.34
CA GLU A 45 -1.15 6.42 -10.54
C GLU A 45 0.29 5.90 -10.52
N ASN A 46 0.46 4.58 -10.40
CA ASN A 46 1.79 3.96 -10.38
C ASN A 46 2.49 4.04 -11.75
N TRP A 47 1.75 4.08 -12.85
CA TRP A 47 2.29 4.09 -14.22
C TRP A 47 2.82 5.45 -14.61
N ILE A 48 2.01 6.48 -14.41
CA ILE A 48 2.39 7.86 -14.69
C ILE A 48 3.59 8.24 -13.84
N LEU A 49 3.59 7.87 -12.54
CA LEU A 49 4.76 8.02 -11.68
C LEU A 49 5.99 7.32 -12.27
N SER A 50 5.83 6.09 -12.75
CA SER A 50 6.91 5.32 -13.35
C SER A 50 7.53 6.02 -14.55
N LEU A 51 6.69 6.43 -15.49
CA LEU A 51 7.12 7.13 -16.71
C LEU A 51 7.86 8.43 -16.38
N PHE A 52 7.33 9.22 -15.44
CA PHE A 52 7.97 10.46 -15.02
C PHE A 52 9.31 10.22 -14.33
N VAL A 53 9.38 9.30 -13.38
CA VAL A 53 10.61 9.03 -12.61
C VAL A 53 11.72 8.49 -13.53
N ILE A 54 11.38 7.58 -14.45
CA ILE A 54 12.36 7.03 -15.40
C ILE A 54 12.84 8.12 -16.35
N SER A 55 11.93 8.90 -16.92
CA SER A 55 12.28 10.01 -17.82
C SER A 55 13.20 11.02 -17.14
N MET A 56 12.90 11.35 -15.87
CA MET A 56 13.71 12.23 -15.04
C MET A 56 15.09 11.66 -14.75
N PHE A 57 15.15 10.37 -14.40
CA PHE A 57 16.42 9.70 -14.11
C PHE A 57 17.33 9.72 -15.34
N LEU A 58 16.78 9.42 -16.51
CA LEU A 58 17.52 9.47 -17.78
C LEU A 58 18.00 10.89 -18.10
N LEU A 59 17.16 11.90 -17.92
CA LEU A 59 17.54 13.29 -18.12
C LEU A 59 18.63 13.76 -17.15
N ILE A 60 18.56 13.37 -15.88
CA ILE A 60 19.60 13.70 -14.90
C ILE A 60 20.94 13.05 -15.28
N LEU A 61 20.93 11.80 -15.74
CA LEU A 61 22.14 11.13 -16.23
C LEU A 61 22.76 11.85 -17.42
N LEU A 62 21.94 12.37 -18.34
CA LEU A 62 22.39 13.17 -19.48
C LEU A 62 22.99 14.51 -19.05
N ILE A 63 22.36 15.21 -18.09
CA ILE A 63 22.76 16.56 -17.66
C ILE A 63 23.97 16.51 -16.72
N GLN A 64 24.07 15.53 -15.83
CA GLN A 64 25.14 15.44 -14.81
C GLN A 64 26.49 14.92 -15.34
N SER A 65 26.69 14.90 -16.64
CA SER A 65 27.93 14.42 -17.28
C SER A 65 29.24 15.07 -16.79
N LYS A 66 29.15 16.14 -15.98
CA LYS A 66 30.29 16.93 -15.51
C LYS A 66 30.73 16.69 -14.07
N LYS A 67 30.02 15.90 -13.25
CA LYS A 67 30.46 15.62 -11.87
C LYS A 67 31.56 14.56 -11.86
N LYS A 68 32.69 14.89 -11.22
CA LYS A 68 33.87 14.02 -11.12
C LYS A 68 33.77 12.95 -10.03
N TYR A 69 32.80 13.05 -9.10
CA TYR A 69 32.64 12.10 -7.99
C TYR A 69 31.19 12.03 -7.50
N ILE A 70 30.78 10.88 -7.00
CA ILE A 70 29.55 10.67 -6.26
C ILE A 70 29.90 10.50 -4.79
N VAL A 71 29.07 11.08 -3.92
CA VAL A 71 29.29 11.10 -2.49
C VAL A 71 28.26 10.26 -1.78
N PHE A 72 28.72 9.33 -0.96
CA PHE A 72 27.90 8.44 -0.16
C PHE A 72 28.19 8.58 1.33
N ASN A 73 27.24 8.18 2.16
CA ASN A 73 27.42 8.04 3.59
C ASN A 73 26.94 6.65 4.06
N LYS A 74 27.13 6.33 5.34
CA LYS A 74 26.70 5.03 5.89
C LYS A 74 25.23 4.73 5.70
N LEU A 75 24.36 5.75 5.77
CA LEU A 75 22.93 5.55 5.56
C LEU A 75 22.62 5.12 4.12
N ASP A 76 23.28 5.73 3.12
CA ASP A 76 23.15 5.31 1.72
C ASP A 76 23.50 3.82 1.56
N VAL A 77 24.54 3.34 2.27
CA VAL A 77 24.94 1.93 2.21
C VAL A 77 23.87 1.00 2.79
N TYR A 78 23.32 1.33 3.96
CA TYR A 78 22.23 0.52 4.56
C TYR A 78 20.99 0.48 3.67
N ILE A 79 20.64 1.60 3.05
CA ILE A 79 19.52 1.68 2.11
C ILE A 79 19.78 0.79 0.88
N ILE A 80 20.98 0.87 0.29
CA ILE A 80 21.36 0.07 -0.87
C ILE A 80 21.33 -1.43 -0.54
N VAL A 81 21.91 -1.85 0.58
CA VAL A 81 21.92 -3.25 1.01
C VAL A 81 20.48 -3.78 1.20
N PHE A 82 19.63 -3.00 1.86
CA PHE A 82 18.23 -3.35 2.04
C PHE A 82 17.50 -3.50 0.69
N PHE A 83 17.66 -2.52 -0.22
CA PHE A 83 17.02 -2.59 -1.54
C PHE A 83 17.55 -3.75 -2.39
N ILE A 84 18.85 -4.03 -2.36
CA ILE A 84 19.43 -5.18 -3.08
C ILE A 84 18.81 -6.49 -2.58
N TYR A 85 18.68 -6.67 -1.26
CA TYR A 85 18.05 -7.86 -0.70
C TYR A 85 16.59 -8.01 -1.16
N VAL A 86 15.79 -6.96 -1.01
CA VAL A 86 14.38 -6.97 -1.41
C VAL A 86 14.26 -7.19 -2.94
N PHE A 87 15.19 -6.62 -3.72
CA PHE A 87 15.22 -6.79 -5.16
C PHE A 87 15.52 -8.24 -5.58
N ILE A 88 16.50 -8.90 -4.92
CA ILE A 88 16.79 -10.32 -5.13
C ILE A 88 15.56 -11.17 -4.76
N ARG A 89 14.87 -10.85 -3.67
CA ARG A 89 13.66 -11.56 -3.23
C ARG A 89 12.45 -11.34 -4.13
N SER A 90 12.39 -10.22 -4.85
CA SER A 90 11.35 -9.96 -5.85
C SER A 90 11.63 -10.58 -7.21
N TRP A 91 12.85 -11.10 -7.43
CA TRP A 91 13.23 -11.78 -8.67
C TRP A 91 12.60 -13.17 -8.72
N GLY A 92 11.76 -13.41 -9.71
CA GLY A 92 11.04 -14.69 -9.86
C GLY A 92 9.70 -14.76 -9.11
N ASN A 93 9.23 -13.66 -8.53
CA ASN A 93 7.90 -13.60 -7.95
C ASN A 93 6.83 -13.23 -8.98
N LEU A 94 5.61 -13.64 -8.62
CA LEU A 94 4.39 -13.69 -9.40
C LEU A 94 3.95 -12.37 -10.09
N GLU A 95 4.52 -11.22 -9.74
CA GLU A 95 4.14 -9.95 -10.37
C GLU A 95 5.36 -9.10 -10.76
N LEU A 96 5.59 -8.94 -12.05
CA LEU A 96 6.54 -7.98 -12.64
C LEU A 96 6.34 -6.54 -12.10
N ILE A 97 5.15 -6.23 -11.62
CA ILE A 97 4.76 -4.93 -11.05
C ILE A 97 5.59 -4.58 -9.81
N THR A 98 5.79 -5.53 -8.89
CA THR A 98 6.53 -5.28 -7.64
C THR A 98 8.00 -4.98 -7.89
N PHE A 99 8.64 -5.75 -8.76
CA PHE A 99 10.01 -5.51 -9.19
C PHE A 99 10.20 -4.12 -9.80
N THR A 100 9.27 -3.72 -10.67
CA THR A 100 9.33 -2.41 -11.32
C THR A 100 9.08 -1.27 -10.33
N ASN A 101 8.18 -1.42 -9.36
CA ASN A 101 7.94 -0.42 -8.33
C ASN A 101 9.18 -0.21 -7.45
N LEU A 102 9.90 -1.27 -7.09
CA LEU A 102 11.16 -1.16 -6.34
C LEU A 102 12.23 -0.39 -7.15
N THR A 103 12.36 -0.70 -8.43
CA THR A 103 13.30 -0.01 -9.33
C THR A 103 13.01 1.49 -9.39
N ILE A 104 11.73 1.87 -9.49
CA ILE A 104 11.29 3.27 -9.51
C ILE A 104 11.62 3.97 -8.19
N LEU A 105 11.41 3.32 -7.05
CA LEU A 105 11.75 3.89 -5.74
C LEU A 105 13.26 4.10 -5.59
N CYS A 106 14.09 3.18 -6.08
CA CYS A 106 15.54 3.36 -6.12
C CYS A 106 15.96 4.55 -7.00
N MET A 107 15.39 4.67 -8.20
CA MET A 107 15.65 5.80 -9.08
C MET A 107 15.23 7.11 -8.42
N LEU A 108 14.06 7.15 -7.82
CA LEU A 108 13.55 8.33 -7.10
C LEU A 108 14.47 8.72 -5.93
N TYR A 109 14.95 7.74 -5.15
CA TYR A 109 15.92 8.00 -4.09
C TYR A 109 17.18 8.68 -4.62
N ILE A 110 17.77 8.14 -5.70
CA ILE A 110 18.98 8.69 -6.32
C ILE A 110 18.72 10.13 -6.81
N ILE A 111 17.60 10.38 -7.48
CA ILE A 111 17.23 11.70 -7.98
C ILE A 111 17.19 12.71 -6.83
N ILE A 112 16.41 12.41 -5.78
CA ILE A 112 16.22 13.32 -4.65
C ILE A 112 17.52 13.49 -3.85
N ARG A 113 18.32 12.43 -3.72
CA ARG A 113 19.61 12.43 -3.03
C ARG A 113 20.63 13.38 -3.66
N ILE A 114 20.56 13.55 -4.98
CA ILE A 114 21.44 14.46 -5.73
C ILE A 114 20.99 15.93 -5.63
N MET A 115 19.70 16.17 -5.31
CA MET A 115 19.14 17.52 -5.19
C MET A 115 19.68 18.23 -3.96
N LYS A 116 19.64 19.58 -3.99
CA LYS A 116 19.94 20.36 -2.79
C LYS A 116 18.82 20.16 -1.76
N PRO A 117 19.15 20.08 -0.44
CA PRO A 117 18.17 19.86 0.63
C PRO A 117 17.00 20.87 0.62
N ILE A 118 17.25 22.09 0.16
CA ILE A 118 16.20 23.12 0.07
C ILE A 118 15.09 22.75 -0.93
N TYR A 119 15.44 22.09 -2.02
CA TYR A 119 14.44 21.63 -3.00
C TYR A 119 13.63 20.46 -2.47
N THR A 120 14.27 19.56 -1.73
CA THR A 120 13.58 18.46 -1.04
C THR A 120 12.63 19.01 0.03
N LEU A 121 13.03 20.06 0.76
CA LEU A 121 12.14 20.75 1.70
C LEU A 121 10.93 21.36 0.99
N PHE A 122 11.12 21.94 -0.19
CA PHE A 122 10.02 22.47 -1.00
C PHE A 122 9.03 21.37 -1.41
N LEU A 123 9.51 20.16 -1.76
CA LEU A 123 8.63 19.02 -2.04
C LEU A 123 7.80 18.66 -0.81
N ILE A 124 8.40 18.58 0.37
CA ILE A 124 7.68 18.32 1.62
C ILE A 124 6.61 19.39 1.85
N PHE A 125 6.91 20.65 1.61
CA PHE A 125 5.94 21.75 1.72
C PHE A 125 4.77 21.57 0.74
N LEU A 126 5.01 21.19 -0.52
CA LEU A 126 3.96 20.91 -1.51
C LEU A 126 3.05 19.77 -1.07
N ILE A 127 3.60 18.70 -0.48
CA ILE A 127 2.80 17.57 0.00
C ILE A 127 1.93 18.00 1.19
N ILE A 128 2.47 18.84 2.09
CA ILE A 128 1.69 19.41 3.19
C ILE A 128 0.56 20.28 2.64
N LEU A 129 0.84 21.14 1.69
CA LEU A 129 -0.16 21.99 1.04
C LEU A 129 -1.27 21.15 0.38
N SER A 130 -0.90 20.05 -0.29
CA SER A 130 -1.88 19.14 -0.89
C SER A 130 -2.77 18.47 0.16
N THR A 131 -2.26 18.22 1.38
CA THR A 131 -3.07 17.71 2.50
C THR A 131 -4.16 18.71 2.88
N TYR A 132 -3.85 20.00 2.95
CA TYR A 132 -4.86 21.04 3.20
C TYR A 132 -5.90 21.10 2.08
N LEU A 133 -5.47 21.00 0.83
CA LEU A 133 -6.39 20.99 -0.32
C LEU A 133 -7.34 19.78 -0.28
N GLN A 134 -6.84 18.59 0.07
CA GLN A 134 -7.69 17.40 0.24
C GLN A 134 -8.75 17.58 1.34
N ILE A 135 -8.36 18.22 2.44
CA ILE A 135 -9.26 18.48 3.56
C ILE A 135 -10.32 19.51 3.15
N ILE A 136 -9.93 20.61 2.50
CA ILE A 136 -10.84 21.66 2.05
C ILE A 136 -11.88 21.07 1.08
N ILE A 137 -11.44 20.26 0.12
CA ILE A 137 -12.35 19.57 -0.83
C ILE A 137 -13.22 18.54 -0.11
N GLY A 138 -12.70 17.88 0.92
CA GLY A 138 -13.47 17.01 1.81
C GLY A 138 -14.60 17.76 2.53
N TYR A 139 -14.36 19.00 2.97
CA TYR A 139 -15.36 19.82 3.63
C TYR A 139 -16.54 20.24 2.74
N GLU A 140 -16.39 20.31 1.42
CA GLU A 140 -17.49 20.54 0.50
C GLU A 140 -18.57 19.44 0.57
N ARG A 141 -18.19 18.24 0.97
CA ARG A 141 -19.10 17.10 1.14
C ARG A 141 -19.77 17.07 2.52
N PHE A 142 -19.35 17.92 3.43
CA PHE A 142 -19.77 17.93 4.84
C PHE A 142 -21.28 17.97 5.08
N PRO A 143 -22.08 18.77 4.39
CA PRO A 143 -23.52 18.85 4.69
C PRO A 143 -24.33 17.64 4.23
N TYR A 144 -23.86 16.85 3.27
CA TYR A 144 -24.65 15.84 2.57
C TYR A 144 -24.27 14.38 2.84
N GLN A 145 -23.08 14.09 3.38
CA GLN A 145 -22.56 12.72 3.49
C GLN A 145 -21.92 12.37 4.84
N TRP A 146 -21.96 13.26 5.82
CA TRP A 146 -21.32 13.02 7.12
C TRP A 146 -22.23 12.28 8.12
N ASN A 147 -22.94 11.28 7.65
CA ASN A 147 -23.71 10.41 8.53
C ASN A 147 -22.81 9.46 9.34
N THR A 148 -21.55 9.28 8.93
CA THR A 148 -20.55 8.49 9.66
C THR A 148 -19.18 9.18 9.65
N LEU A 149 -18.46 9.05 10.77
CA LEU A 149 -17.10 9.58 10.97
C LEU A 149 -16.06 9.01 9.98
N ALA A 150 -16.39 7.92 9.27
CA ALA A 150 -15.50 7.20 8.35
C ALA A 150 -15.44 7.78 6.92
N ASP A 151 -16.20 8.82 6.62
CA ASP A 151 -16.37 9.29 5.23
C ASP A 151 -15.27 10.22 4.74
N VAL A 152 -14.36 10.67 5.62
CA VAL A 152 -13.21 11.50 5.28
C VAL A 152 -12.03 10.62 4.85
N THR A 153 -11.97 10.27 3.59
CA THR A 153 -10.95 9.34 3.06
C THR A 153 -9.89 9.99 2.16
N GLY A 154 -10.15 11.18 1.61
CA GLY A 154 -9.26 11.85 0.66
C GLY A 154 -8.99 11.00 -0.58
N VAL A 155 -7.78 11.07 -1.10
CA VAL A 155 -7.32 10.26 -2.26
C VAL A 155 -7.12 8.78 -1.93
N TYR A 156 -7.16 8.39 -0.65
CA TYR A 156 -6.81 7.03 -0.21
C TYR A 156 -7.98 6.07 -0.14
N PHE A 157 -9.21 6.54 -0.26
CA PHE A 157 -10.42 5.75 0.03
C PHE A 157 -10.36 5.02 1.38
N ASN A 158 -9.51 5.52 2.30
CA ASN A 158 -9.30 4.98 3.63
C ASN A 158 -9.01 6.11 4.62
N SER A 159 -9.89 6.30 5.60
CA SER A 159 -9.79 7.38 6.59
C SER A 159 -8.55 7.24 7.46
N GLY A 160 -8.15 6.01 7.82
CA GLY A 160 -6.98 5.78 8.65
C GLY A 160 -5.67 6.20 7.97
N ILE A 161 -5.56 5.97 6.67
CA ILE A 161 -4.40 6.37 5.87
C ILE A 161 -4.35 7.89 5.72
N LEU A 162 -5.49 8.53 5.42
CA LEU A 162 -5.58 9.99 5.42
C LEU A 162 -5.21 10.57 6.79
N GLY A 163 -5.68 9.96 7.89
CA GLY A 163 -5.31 10.37 9.25
C GLY A 163 -3.79 10.36 9.49
N CYS A 164 -3.06 9.38 8.95
CA CYS A 164 -1.59 9.36 9.02
C CYS A 164 -0.96 10.52 8.22
N GLN A 165 -1.47 10.83 7.05
CA GLN A 165 -0.98 11.98 6.28
C GLN A 165 -1.23 13.31 7.01
N ILE A 166 -2.39 13.46 7.64
CA ILE A 166 -2.71 14.62 8.48
C ILE A 166 -1.74 14.70 9.67
N ALA A 167 -1.46 13.57 10.33
CA ALA A 167 -0.50 13.50 11.42
C ALA A 167 0.92 13.94 10.99
N ILE A 168 1.38 13.52 9.80
CA ILE A 168 2.66 13.97 9.23
C ILE A 168 2.64 15.48 8.94
N ALA A 169 1.55 16.01 8.40
CA ALA A 169 1.42 17.45 8.14
C ALA A 169 1.47 18.27 9.43
N MET A 170 0.71 17.89 10.47
CA MET A 170 0.74 18.53 11.79
C MET A 170 2.14 18.52 12.40
N LEU A 171 2.80 17.34 12.37
CA LEU A 171 4.17 17.18 12.87
C LEU A 171 5.15 18.09 12.11
N SER A 172 5.04 18.18 10.79
CA SER A 172 5.91 18.99 9.96
C SER A 172 5.73 20.48 10.23
N VAL A 173 4.49 20.95 10.40
CA VAL A 173 4.19 22.34 10.80
C VAL A 173 4.80 22.67 12.15
N LEU A 174 4.74 21.75 13.13
CA LEU A 174 5.37 21.92 14.43
C LEU A 174 6.90 22.05 14.30
N ILE A 175 7.54 21.21 13.48
CA ILE A 175 8.98 21.26 13.26
C ILE A 175 9.38 22.54 12.51
N PHE A 176 8.57 23.01 11.56
CA PHE A 176 8.79 24.30 10.89
C PHE A 176 8.71 25.46 11.86
N ASN A 177 7.79 25.44 12.82
CA ASN A 177 7.78 26.45 13.89
C ASN A 177 9.10 26.44 14.67
N ILE A 178 9.54 25.28 15.15
CA ILE A 178 10.73 25.13 16.00
C ILE A 178 12.02 25.57 15.30
N TYR A 179 12.16 25.30 14.00
CA TYR A 179 13.43 25.48 13.28
C TYR A 179 13.45 26.58 12.23
N TRP A 180 12.29 27.05 11.78
CA TRP A 180 12.15 28.13 10.78
C TRP A 180 11.30 29.29 11.28
N CYS A 181 10.97 29.32 12.59
CA CYS A 181 10.30 30.43 13.27
C CYS A 181 8.98 30.84 12.58
N LEU A 182 8.14 29.89 12.23
CA LEU A 182 6.78 30.19 11.77
C LEU A 182 6.02 30.95 12.86
N SER A 183 5.14 31.87 12.46
CA SER A 183 4.28 32.56 13.39
C SER A 183 3.43 31.57 14.22
N ARG A 184 3.38 31.77 15.53
CA ARG A 184 2.56 30.97 16.45
C ARG A 184 1.07 30.92 16.06
N TYR A 185 0.56 31.97 15.46
CA TYR A 185 -0.82 32.06 14.98
C TYR A 185 -1.05 31.15 13.77
N ILE A 186 -0.10 31.11 12.82
CA ILE A 186 -0.16 30.19 11.67
C ILE A 186 -0.15 28.74 12.16
N VAL A 187 0.70 28.43 13.14
CA VAL A 187 0.78 27.06 13.71
C VAL A 187 -0.52 26.69 14.42
N ALA A 188 -1.04 27.57 15.28
CA ALA A 188 -2.30 27.34 15.99
C ALA A 188 -3.47 27.13 15.01
N PHE A 189 -3.60 28.02 14.02
CA PHE A 189 -4.63 27.91 12.99
C PHE A 189 -4.49 26.58 12.19
N SER A 190 -3.26 26.25 11.77
CA SER A 190 -2.98 25.00 11.06
C SER A 190 -3.33 23.77 11.90
N PHE A 191 -3.02 23.78 13.20
CA PHE A 191 -3.36 22.68 14.10
C PHE A 191 -4.87 22.53 14.25
N LEU A 192 -5.61 23.63 14.44
CA LEU A 192 -7.07 23.60 14.54
C LEU A 192 -7.71 23.06 13.27
N LEU A 193 -7.25 23.51 12.10
CA LEU A 193 -7.75 23.06 10.81
C LEU A 193 -7.50 21.57 10.56
N LEU A 194 -6.34 21.04 11.00
CA LEU A 194 -5.97 19.63 10.81
C LEU A 194 -6.51 18.72 11.91
N LEU A 195 -6.76 19.23 13.12
CA LEU A 195 -7.22 18.43 14.26
C LEU A 195 -8.63 17.86 14.03
N ILE A 196 -9.52 18.66 13.50
CA ILE A 196 -10.91 18.25 13.23
C ILE A 196 -10.95 17.04 12.29
N PRO A 197 -10.36 17.08 11.08
CA PRO A 197 -10.38 15.92 10.20
C PRO A 197 -9.54 14.74 10.73
N LEU A 198 -8.52 14.97 11.58
CA LEU A 198 -7.81 13.89 12.25
C LEU A 198 -8.71 13.12 13.23
N ILE A 199 -9.60 13.83 13.95
CA ILE A 199 -10.59 13.21 14.82
C ILE A 199 -11.62 12.43 13.98
N TYR A 200 -12.13 13.03 12.91
CA TYR A 200 -13.08 12.40 12.00
C TYR A 200 -12.49 11.21 11.22
N ALA A 201 -11.18 11.17 10.99
CA ALA A 201 -10.52 9.99 10.42
C ALA A 201 -10.63 8.76 11.34
N ASP A 202 -10.96 8.93 12.62
CA ASP A 202 -11.19 7.88 13.64
C ASP A 202 -10.11 6.78 13.64
N SER A 203 -8.86 7.21 13.46
CA SER A 203 -7.70 6.34 13.31
C SER A 203 -6.81 6.38 14.54
N ARG A 204 -6.97 5.39 15.41
CA ARG A 204 -6.13 5.21 16.61
C ARG A 204 -4.63 5.16 16.29
N ALA A 205 -4.28 4.49 15.19
CA ALA A 205 -2.88 4.39 14.75
C ALA A 205 -2.29 5.76 14.37
N SER A 206 -3.09 6.64 13.75
CA SER A 206 -2.65 7.99 13.38
C SER A 206 -2.44 8.89 14.60
N TRP A 207 -3.33 8.82 15.58
CA TRP A 207 -3.18 9.57 16.83
C TRP A 207 -1.94 9.14 17.59
N LEU A 208 -1.75 7.81 17.71
CA LEU A 208 -0.58 7.24 18.38
C LEU A 208 0.74 7.62 17.68
N SER A 209 0.77 7.53 16.35
CA SER A 209 1.97 7.85 15.58
C SER A 209 2.35 9.32 15.69
N LEU A 210 1.37 10.23 15.70
CA LEU A 210 1.57 11.66 15.94
C LEU A 210 2.17 11.91 17.34
N LEU A 211 1.58 11.32 18.38
CA LEU A 211 2.03 11.49 19.76
C LEU A 211 3.45 10.94 20.00
N ILE A 212 3.77 9.75 19.47
CA ILE A 212 5.13 9.17 19.53
C ILE A 212 6.12 10.11 18.87
N SER A 213 5.77 10.66 17.71
CA SER A 213 6.67 11.53 16.95
C SER A 213 6.85 12.90 17.61
N ILE A 214 5.80 13.49 18.16
CA ILE A 214 5.89 14.72 18.98
C ILE A 214 6.77 14.46 20.21
N SER A 215 6.55 13.36 20.92
CA SER A 215 7.33 12.96 22.09
C SER A 215 8.83 12.87 21.79
N TYR A 216 9.19 12.29 20.64
CA TYR A 216 10.58 12.22 20.18
C TYR A 216 11.18 13.59 19.91
N ILE A 217 10.44 14.52 19.29
CA ILE A 217 10.92 15.88 19.01
C ILE A 217 11.11 16.65 20.30
N VAL A 218 10.14 16.58 21.21
CA VAL A 218 10.19 17.21 22.53
C VAL A 218 11.40 16.70 23.30
N GLN A 219 11.62 15.38 23.36
CA GLN A 219 12.78 14.77 23.99
C GLN A 219 14.09 15.34 23.42
N LYS A 220 14.23 15.36 22.09
CA LYS A 220 15.47 15.83 21.45
C LYS A 220 15.71 17.32 21.58
N ARG A 221 14.66 18.13 21.73
CA ARG A 221 14.77 19.59 21.83
C ARG A 221 14.99 20.08 23.26
N TRP A 222 14.19 19.57 24.21
CA TRP A 222 14.15 20.10 25.59
C TRP A 222 14.83 19.21 26.64
N PHE A 223 14.90 17.89 26.42
CA PHE A 223 15.36 16.96 27.43
C PHE A 223 16.82 16.52 27.27
N SER A 224 17.54 16.96 26.23
CA SER A 224 18.93 16.51 26.00
C SER A 224 19.95 17.18 26.95
N SER A 225 19.57 18.23 27.71
CA SER A 225 20.51 19.05 28.49
C SER A 225 20.38 18.96 30.02
N ASN A 226 19.26 18.50 30.58
CA ASN A 226 19.01 18.57 32.02
C ASN A 226 18.55 17.22 32.61
N GLY A 227 19.21 16.77 33.70
CA GLY A 227 18.88 15.54 34.43
C GLY A 227 17.46 15.52 35.04
N PHE A 228 16.86 16.68 35.32
CA PHE A 228 15.48 16.85 35.78
C PHE A 228 14.44 16.23 34.81
N CYS A 229 14.79 16.12 33.56
CA CYS A 229 13.91 15.68 32.50
C CYS A 229 13.76 14.14 32.35
N LYS A 230 14.65 13.34 32.99
CA LYS A 230 14.51 11.86 32.95
C LYS A 230 13.24 11.38 33.65
N LYS A 231 12.84 12.03 34.76
CA LYS A 231 11.63 11.71 35.50
C LYS A 231 10.37 11.93 34.69
N TYR A 232 10.28 13.03 33.96
CA TYR A 232 9.14 13.35 33.09
C TYR A 232 9.10 12.49 31.83
N TRP A 233 10.23 11.96 31.38
CA TRP A 233 10.27 10.95 30.32
C TRP A 233 9.54 9.66 30.71
N PHE A 234 9.78 9.17 31.91
CA PHE A 234 9.06 7.99 32.43
C PHE A 234 7.56 8.27 32.54
N LEU A 235 7.17 9.44 33.05
CA LEU A 235 5.76 9.84 33.13
C LEU A 235 5.12 9.88 31.74
N MET A 236 5.81 10.48 30.78
CA MET A 236 5.33 10.56 29.39
C MET A 236 5.17 9.18 28.74
N MET A 237 6.12 8.27 28.98
CA MET A 237 6.04 6.88 28.51
C MET A 237 4.89 6.12 29.20
N PHE A 238 4.70 6.35 30.50
CA PHE A 238 3.57 5.79 31.24
C PHE A 238 2.21 6.29 30.70
N LEU A 239 2.07 7.60 30.48
CA LEU A 239 0.86 8.18 29.88
C LEU A 239 0.61 7.63 28.47
N LEU A 240 1.66 7.42 27.69
CA LEU A 240 1.56 6.82 26.36
C LEU A 240 1.10 5.35 26.44
N LEU A 241 1.56 4.60 27.44
CA LEU A 241 1.11 3.23 27.70
C LEU A 241 -0.36 3.18 28.11
N VAL A 242 -0.78 4.05 29.04
CA VAL A 242 -2.19 4.19 29.43
C VAL A 242 -3.08 4.52 28.23
N LEU A 243 -2.63 5.47 27.39
CA LEU A 243 -3.34 5.81 26.18
C LEU A 243 -3.45 4.62 25.21
N LEU A 244 -2.40 3.83 25.06
CA LEU A 244 -2.43 2.60 24.26
C LEU A 244 -3.52 1.64 24.73
N ILE A 245 -3.60 1.43 26.05
CA ILE A 245 -4.63 0.56 26.67
C ILE A 245 -6.03 1.11 26.38
N LEU A 246 -6.23 2.41 26.59
CA LEU A 246 -7.51 3.08 26.31
C LEU A 246 -7.91 2.98 24.83
N LEU A 247 -6.97 3.21 23.92
CA LEU A 247 -7.20 3.09 22.47
C LEU A 247 -7.47 1.64 22.04
N PHE A 248 -6.88 0.65 22.72
CA PHE A 248 -7.21 -0.75 22.48
C PHE A 248 -8.65 -1.06 22.89
N SER A 249 -9.06 -0.59 24.06
CA SER A 249 -10.41 -0.83 24.63
C SER A 249 -11.52 -0.14 23.82
N TYR A 250 -11.21 0.95 23.12
CA TYR A 250 -12.21 1.72 22.34
C TYR A 250 -12.82 0.94 21.17
N LYS A 251 -12.07 0.04 20.48
CA LYS A 251 -12.53 -0.78 19.34
C LYS A 251 -12.01 -2.21 19.44
N ILE A 252 -12.46 -2.95 20.46
CA ILE A 252 -12.02 -4.33 20.74
C ILE A 252 -12.14 -5.25 19.51
N PRO A 253 -13.28 -5.32 18.79
CA PRO A 253 -13.41 -6.27 17.66
C PRO A 253 -12.37 -6.04 16.56
N SER A 254 -12.06 -4.78 16.24
CA SER A 254 -11.03 -4.44 15.25
C SER A 254 -9.61 -4.81 15.72
N ALA A 255 -9.33 -4.73 17.02
CA ALA A 255 -8.06 -5.14 17.59
C ALA A 255 -7.91 -6.67 17.60
N GLN A 256 -8.96 -7.38 18.02
CA GLN A 256 -8.99 -8.85 18.01
C GLN A 256 -8.85 -9.41 16.57
N GLY A 257 -9.51 -8.80 15.57
CA GLY A 257 -9.36 -9.19 14.18
C GLY A 257 -7.91 -9.08 13.69
N ARG A 258 -7.18 -8.02 14.08
CA ARG A 258 -5.75 -7.88 13.74
C ARG A 258 -4.88 -8.92 14.43
N LEU A 259 -5.11 -9.19 15.71
CA LEU A 259 -4.37 -10.23 16.44
C LEU A 259 -4.59 -11.61 15.84
N TYR A 260 -5.84 -11.91 15.41
CA TYR A 260 -6.15 -13.13 14.68
C TYR A 260 -5.39 -13.23 13.35
N ILE A 261 -5.38 -12.15 12.54
CA ILE A 261 -4.63 -12.09 11.28
C ILE A 261 -3.13 -12.34 11.54
N TRP A 262 -2.56 -11.71 12.57
CA TRP A 262 -1.16 -11.89 12.94
C TRP A 262 -0.86 -13.31 13.37
N PHE A 263 -1.75 -13.94 14.15
CA PHE A 263 -1.62 -15.32 14.60
C PHE A 263 -1.55 -16.29 13.40
N ILE A 264 -2.51 -16.23 12.47
CA ILE A 264 -2.52 -17.05 11.24
C ILE A 264 -1.26 -16.81 10.41
N SER A 265 -0.88 -15.54 10.23
CA SER A 265 0.31 -15.18 9.45
C SER A 265 1.61 -15.73 10.03
N LEU A 266 1.78 -15.67 11.35
CA LEU A 266 2.95 -16.20 12.03
C LEU A 266 2.98 -17.72 11.99
N GLN A 267 1.85 -18.39 12.21
CA GLN A 267 1.75 -19.84 12.15
C GLN A 267 2.15 -20.37 10.76
N SER A 268 1.64 -19.73 9.69
CA SER A 268 1.91 -20.17 8.31
C SER A 268 3.30 -19.79 7.80
N SER A 269 3.99 -18.84 8.46
CA SER A 269 5.37 -18.45 8.09
C SER A 269 6.45 -19.36 8.68
N MET A 270 6.08 -20.34 9.51
CA MET A 270 7.05 -21.24 10.18
C MET A 270 7.78 -22.15 9.19
N ASP A 271 7.21 -22.44 8.03
CA ASP A 271 7.85 -23.28 7.02
C ASP A 271 9.00 -22.58 6.30
N ASN A 272 9.02 -21.23 6.28
CA ASN A 272 9.98 -20.41 5.55
C ASN A 272 10.57 -19.27 6.41
N ILE A 273 10.99 -19.56 7.64
CA ILE A 273 11.43 -18.55 8.63
C ILE A 273 12.53 -17.62 8.11
N LEU A 274 13.56 -18.16 7.44
CA LEU A 274 14.75 -17.37 7.08
C LEU A 274 14.52 -16.44 5.89
N LEU A 275 13.90 -16.95 4.84
CA LEU A 275 13.74 -16.23 3.56
C LEU A 275 12.32 -15.71 3.34
N GLY A 276 11.33 -16.18 4.09
CA GLY A 276 9.93 -15.88 3.88
C GLY A 276 9.35 -16.52 2.62
N SER A 277 8.08 -16.32 2.39
CA SER A 277 7.33 -16.94 1.28
C SER A 277 7.44 -16.19 -0.05
N GLY A 278 8.17 -15.08 -0.11
CA GLY A 278 8.33 -14.22 -1.28
C GLY A 278 7.51 -12.94 -1.21
N MET A 279 7.85 -11.96 -2.04
CA MET A 279 7.12 -10.70 -2.13
C MET A 279 5.68 -10.95 -2.59
N ASP A 280 4.74 -10.19 -2.04
CA ASP A 280 3.29 -10.29 -2.28
C ASP A 280 2.64 -11.63 -1.90
N SER A 281 3.41 -12.57 -1.30
CA SER A 281 2.91 -13.88 -0.86
C SER A 281 1.82 -13.78 0.21
N PHE A 282 1.84 -12.74 1.05
CA PHE A 282 0.75 -12.55 2.00
C PHE A 282 -0.60 -12.42 1.29
N GLN A 283 -0.68 -11.56 0.28
CA GLN A 283 -1.92 -11.35 -0.48
C GLN A 283 -2.31 -12.59 -1.29
N ALA A 284 -1.32 -13.33 -1.79
CA ALA A 284 -1.54 -14.54 -2.58
C ALA A 284 -2.11 -15.69 -1.73
N TYR A 285 -1.56 -15.93 -0.53
CA TYR A 285 -1.79 -17.18 0.21
C TYR A 285 -2.58 -17.02 1.51
N TYR A 286 -2.79 -15.80 2.03
CA TYR A 286 -3.45 -15.64 3.34
C TYR A 286 -4.79 -16.37 3.43
N MET A 287 -5.61 -16.30 2.38
CA MET A 287 -6.91 -16.95 2.38
C MET A 287 -6.81 -18.48 2.37
N SER A 288 -5.77 -19.07 1.78
CA SER A 288 -5.49 -20.50 1.88
C SER A 288 -5.02 -20.90 3.28
N TRP A 289 -4.21 -20.05 3.93
CA TRP A 289 -3.78 -20.29 5.32
C TRP A 289 -4.97 -20.25 6.28
N GLN A 290 -5.86 -19.29 6.09
CA GLN A 290 -7.09 -19.16 6.87
C GLN A 290 -8.01 -20.35 6.65
N GLU A 291 -8.17 -20.79 5.42
CA GLU A 291 -8.93 -21.98 5.03
C GLU A 291 -8.38 -23.23 5.72
N ALA A 292 -7.07 -23.49 5.60
CA ALA A 292 -6.41 -24.63 6.24
C ALA A 292 -6.58 -24.64 7.77
N PHE A 293 -6.49 -23.46 8.40
CA PHE A 293 -6.73 -23.32 9.84
C PHE A 293 -8.14 -23.73 10.23
N PHE A 294 -9.18 -23.23 9.54
CA PHE A 294 -10.58 -23.58 9.89
C PHE A 294 -10.97 -24.99 9.46
N ARG A 295 -10.34 -25.55 8.45
CA ARG A 295 -10.53 -26.96 8.10
C ARG A 295 -10.01 -27.88 9.22
N ALA A 296 -8.88 -27.53 9.83
CA ALA A 296 -8.32 -28.24 10.99
C ALA A 296 -9.05 -27.92 12.32
N ASN A 297 -9.68 -26.75 12.44
CA ASN A 297 -10.31 -26.26 13.67
C ASN A 297 -11.72 -25.69 13.38
N PRO A 298 -12.72 -26.52 13.01
CA PRO A 298 -14.04 -26.06 12.58
C PRO A 298 -14.79 -25.27 13.67
N ASP A 299 -14.61 -25.65 14.94
CA ASP A 299 -15.29 -25.07 16.10
C ASP A 299 -14.54 -23.87 16.72
N SER A 300 -13.55 -23.34 16.03
CA SER A 300 -12.73 -22.24 16.55
C SER A 300 -13.56 -20.98 16.78
N ASN A 301 -13.40 -20.38 17.96
CA ASN A 301 -14.00 -19.07 18.31
C ASN A 301 -13.54 -17.93 17.39
N PHE A 302 -12.47 -18.12 16.62
CA PHE A 302 -11.99 -17.13 15.64
C PHE A 302 -12.83 -17.07 14.38
N SER A 303 -13.75 -18.02 14.15
CA SER A 303 -14.63 -18.07 12.98
C SER A 303 -15.38 -16.76 12.74
N TYR A 304 -15.76 -16.06 13.81
CA TYR A 304 -16.45 -14.78 13.76
C TYR A 304 -15.54 -13.61 13.36
N LEU A 305 -14.23 -13.70 13.60
CA LEU A 305 -13.25 -12.67 13.25
C LEU A 305 -12.77 -12.78 11.79
N ALA A 306 -12.90 -13.97 11.21
CA ALA A 306 -12.46 -14.24 9.84
C ALA A 306 -13.17 -13.35 8.82
N ASP A 307 -12.40 -12.82 7.87
CA ASP A 307 -12.89 -12.10 6.70
C ASP A 307 -11.89 -12.21 5.55
N GLU A 308 -12.19 -11.64 4.38
CA GLU A 308 -11.23 -11.57 3.29
C GLU A 308 -10.19 -10.48 3.57
N VAL A 309 -8.93 -10.88 3.64
CA VAL A 309 -7.82 -10.03 4.06
C VAL A 309 -6.73 -10.02 3.00
N THR A 310 -6.33 -8.83 2.57
CA THR A 310 -5.26 -8.65 1.57
C THR A 310 -3.98 -8.07 2.17
N VAL A 311 -4.02 -7.58 3.41
CA VAL A 311 -2.89 -6.97 4.12
C VAL A 311 -2.93 -7.32 5.61
N PRO A 312 -1.80 -7.55 6.28
CA PRO A 312 -1.77 -7.96 7.69
C PRO A 312 -1.99 -6.83 8.69
N TYR A 313 -2.24 -5.59 8.25
CA TYR A 313 -2.33 -4.39 9.10
C TYR A 313 -1.09 -4.16 9.98
N ASN A 314 0.06 -4.68 9.56
CA ASN A 314 1.37 -4.53 10.19
C ASN A 314 2.46 -4.76 9.14
N GLU A 315 3.15 -3.69 8.74
CA GLU A 315 4.18 -3.77 7.68
C GLU A 315 5.43 -4.55 8.11
N PHE A 316 5.72 -4.58 9.41
CA PHE A 316 6.86 -5.36 9.93
C PHE A 316 6.56 -6.85 9.87
N LEU A 317 5.33 -7.25 10.20
CA LEU A 317 4.87 -8.62 10.02
C LEU A 317 4.84 -8.99 8.54
N LYS A 318 4.33 -8.10 7.67
CA LYS A 318 4.36 -8.31 6.23
C LYS A 318 5.79 -8.55 5.75
N MET A 319 6.74 -7.72 6.18
CA MET A 319 8.16 -7.89 5.83
C MET A 319 8.70 -9.24 6.30
N TYR A 320 8.35 -9.69 7.51
CA TYR A 320 8.76 -11.00 8.03
C TYR A 320 8.17 -12.15 7.22
N VAL A 321 6.88 -12.14 6.94
CA VAL A 321 6.19 -13.20 6.18
C VAL A 321 6.73 -13.30 4.75
N GLU A 322 6.94 -12.17 4.10
CA GLU A 322 7.34 -12.12 2.69
C GLU A 322 8.85 -12.28 2.49
N ASN A 323 9.67 -11.69 3.36
CA ASN A 323 11.13 -11.62 3.21
C ASN A 323 11.91 -12.34 4.31
N GLY A 324 11.21 -13.02 5.21
CA GLY A 324 11.79 -13.80 6.29
C GLY A 324 12.51 -12.98 7.34
N LEU A 325 13.19 -13.71 8.24
CA LEU A 325 13.98 -13.13 9.31
C LEU A 325 15.11 -12.23 8.77
N ILE A 326 15.72 -12.59 7.65
CA ILE A 326 16.80 -11.81 7.05
C ILE A 326 16.29 -10.43 6.63
N GLY A 327 15.17 -10.37 5.89
CA GLY A 327 14.56 -9.10 5.48
C GLY A 327 14.10 -8.25 6.67
N PHE A 328 13.51 -8.89 7.68
CA PHE A 328 13.10 -8.23 8.91
C PHE A 328 14.29 -7.64 9.69
N VAL A 329 15.39 -8.37 9.83
CA VAL A 329 16.61 -7.89 10.50
C VAL A 329 17.27 -6.75 9.71
N LEU A 330 17.35 -6.83 8.38
CA LEU A 330 17.88 -5.76 7.54
C LEU A 330 17.05 -4.47 7.66
N LEU A 331 15.72 -4.59 7.68
CA LEU A 331 14.84 -3.45 7.95
C LEU A 331 15.09 -2.88 9.35
N GLY A 332 15.22 -3.75 10.37
CA GLY A 332 15.53 -3.36 11.74
C GLY A 332 16.85 -2.61 11.86
N ILE A 333 17.90 -3.09 11.18
CA ILE A 333 19.21 -2.42 11.10
C ILE A 333 19.07 -1.05 10.44
N LEU A 334 18.33 -0.94 9.34
CA LEU A 334 18.09 0.33 8.65
C LEU A 334 17.37 1.31 9.58
N VAL A 335 16.24 0.92 10.18
CA VAL A 335 15.45 1.76 11.09
C VAL A 335 16.30 2.17 12.31
N PHE A 336 17.02 1.26 12.93
CA PHE A 336 17.90 1.56 14.06
C PHE A 336 18.95 2.62 13.69
N ASN A 337 19.61 2.47 12.54
CA ASN A 337 20.64 3.42 12.09
C ASN A 337 20.06 4.79 11.73
N ILE A 338 18.85 4.88 11.18
CA ILE A 338 18.16 6.16 10.94
C ILE A 338 18.12 7.01 12.23
N PHE A 339 17.79 6.40 13.38
CA PHE A 339 17.66 7.11 14.64
C PHE A 339 18.99 7.25 15.42
N LYS A 340 19.91 6.29 15.27
CA LYS A 340 21.22 6.28 15.94
C LYS A 340 22.19 7.32 15.36
N ILE A 341 22.20 7.55 14.05
CA ILE A 341 23.16 8.43 13.39
C ILE A 341 23.04 9.86 13.92
N LYS A 342 24.16 10.37 14.50
CA LYS A 342 24.28 11.72 15.07
C LYS A 342 25.12 12.67 14.20
N ASN A 343 25.88 12.16 13.23
CA ASN A 343 26.85 12.92 12.40
C ASN A 343 26.16 13.83 11.37
N THR A 344 25.26 14.69 11.84
CA THR A 344 24.62 15.70 10.99
C THR A 344 25.46 16.94 10.90
N LEU A 345 25.56 17.53 9.71
CA LEU A 345 26.11 18.87 9.52
C LEU A 345 25.31 19.85 10.37
N VAL A 346 26.02 20.71 11.14
CA VAL A 346 25.38 21.67 12.07
C VAL A 346 24.31 22.51 11.37
N CYS A 347 24.63 23.05 10.18
CA CYS A 347 23.69 23.83 9.36
C CYS A 347 22.50 23.04 8.81
N ARG A 348 22.55 21.68 8.85
CA ARG A 348 21.51 20.79 8.30
C ARG A 348 20.75 20.01 9.37
N LYS A 349 21.02 20.24 10.64
CA LYS A 349 20.36 19.56 11.78
C LYS A 349 18.83 19.65 11.71
N LYS A 350 18.28 20.76 11.24
CA LYS A 350 16.85 20.97 11.04
C LYS A 350 16.23 20.01 10.01
N TYR A 351 16.91 19.74 8.91
CA TYR A 351 16.46 18.78 7.88
C TYR A 351 16.46 17.35 8.42
N ALA A 352 17.50 16.98 9.16
CA ALA A 352 17.59 15.67 9.81
C ALA A 352 16.46 15.45 10.82
N MET A 353 16.10 16.49 11.60
CA MET A 353 15.00 16.39 12.55
C MET A 353 13.65 16.23 11.86
N LEU A 354 13.39 16.98 10.80
CA LEU A 354 12.18 16.84 10.00
C LEU A 354 12.06 15.45 9.40
N SER A 355 13.13 14.95 8.77
CA SER A 355 13.16 13.61 8.18
C SER A 355 12.91 12.50 9.21
N LYS A 356 13.63 12.56 10.36
CA LYS A 356 13.45 11.56 11.43
C LYS A 356 12.06 11.61 12.03
N GLY A 357 11.47 12.79 12.18
CA GLY A 357 10.10 12.95 12.67
C GLY A 357 9.09 12.31 11.73
N ILE A 358 9.16 12.60 10.43
CA ILE A 358 8.28 12.01 9.41
C ILE A 358 8.44 10.48 9.36
N LEU A 359 9.68 9.98 9.31
CA LEU A 359 9.94 8.53 9.27
C LEU A 359 9.44 7.84 10.53
N LEU A 360 9.60 8.45 11.71
CA LEU A 360 9.07 7.90 12.96
C LEU A 360 7.54 7.81 12.93
N CYS A 361 6.86 8.84 12.42
CA CYS A 361 5.43 8.84 12.28
C CYS A 361 4.95 7.70 11.37
N ILE A 362 5.59 7.54 10.19
CA ILE A 362 5.27 6.46 9.25
C ILE A 362 5.54 5.09 9.90
N PHE A 363 6.70 4.86 10.48
CA PHE A 363 7.03 3.56 11.09
C PHE A 363 6.15 3.23 12.29
N SER A 364 5.83 4.19 13.14
CA SER A 364 4.90 3.96 14.26
C SER A 364 3.50 3.60 13.77
N PHE A 365 3.01 4.26 12.72
CA PHE A 365 1.75 3.93 12.08
C PHE A 365 1.77 2.53 11.43
N SER A 366 2.90 2.13 10.87
CA SER A 366 3.12 0.84 10.19
C SER A 366 2.99 -0.38 11.11
N PHE A 367 3.08 -0.22 12.45
CA PHE A 367 2.80 -1.30 13.40
C PHE A 367 1.32 -1.70 13.45
N PHE A 368 0.42 -0.79 13.08
CA PHE A 368 -1.02 -0.99 13.21
C PHE A 368 -1.78 -0.76 11.91
N SER A 369 -1.06 -0.56 10.80
CA SER A 369 -1.66 -0.27 9.50
C SER A 369 -0.70 -0.64 8.36
N TYR A 370 -1.07 -0.27 7.12
CA TYR A 370 -0.38 -0.67 5.89
C TYR A 370 -0.07 0.52 4.97
N PRO A 371 0.66 1.54 5.44
CA PRO A 371 0.93 2.75 4.63
C PRO A 371 1.72 2.45 3.37
N PHE A 372 2.64 1.47 3.39
CA PHE A 372 3.45 1.15 2.22
C PHE A 372 2.70 0.43 1.08
N SER A 373 1.44 0.08 1.28
CA SER A 373 0.56 -0.30 0.16
C SER A 373 0.21 0.90 -0.73
N TYR A 374 0.34 2.13 -0.22
CA TYR A 374 0.07 3.37 -0.95
C TYR A 374 1.35 4.01 -1.46
N VAL A 375 1.38 4.34 -2.77
CA VAL A 375 2.53 4.96 -3.43
C VAL A 375 2.94 6.30 -2.77
N GLN A 376 1.98 7.05 -2.25
CA GLN A 376 2.20 8.32 -1.57
C GLN A 376 3.09 8.17 -0.33
N PHE A 377 2.90 7.12 0.46
CA PHE A 377 3.72 6.86 1.65
C PHE A 377 5.10 6.30 1.31
N ARG A 378 5.20 5.51 0.24
CA ARG A 378 6.51 5.13 -0.33
C ARG A 378 7.29 6.37 -0.76
N PHE A 379 6.61 7.32 -1.41
CA PHE A 379 7.20 8.60 -1.79
C PHE A 379 7.64 9.42 -0.56
N TRP A 380 6.81 9.56 0.47
CA TRP A 380 7.14 10.20 1.73
C TRP A 380 8.40 9.62 2.38
N ALA A 381 8.49 8.29 2.46
CA ALA A 381 9.63 7.59 3.03
C ALA A 381 10.92 7.89 2.24
N ILE A 382 10.87 7.80 0.91
CA ILE A 382 12.01 8.06 0.02
C ILE A 382 12.47 9.52 0.12
N VAL A 383 11.56 10.48 0.08
CA VAL A 383 11.88 11.91 0.23
C VAL A 383 12.55 12.17 1.59
N SER A 384 12.01 11.59 2.65
CA SER A 384 12.54 11.74 4.01
C SER A 384 13.90 11.05 4.16
N LEU A 385 14.09 9.84 3.64
CA LEU A 385 15.38 9.13 3.65
C LEU A 385 16.46 9.91 2.89
N ALA A 386 16.14 10.40 1.70
CA ALA A 386 17.06 11.17 0.88
C ALA A 386 17.43 12.52 1.52
N LEU A 387 16.46 13.21 2.17
CA LEU A 387 16.72 14.44 2.92
C LEU A 387 17.60 14.17 4.14
N LEU A 388 17.36 13.07 4.86
CA LEU A 388 18.21 12.65 5.98
C LEU A 388 19.62 12.38 5.49
N ALA A 389 19.80 11.56 4.47
CA ALA A 389 21.10 11.23 3.90
C ALA A 389 21.85 12.48 3.42
N SER A 390 21.16 13.45 2.79
CA SER A 390 21.79 14.71 2.37
C SER A 390 22.18 15.63 3.55
N SER A 391 21.64 15.38 4.73
CA SER A 391 21.97 16.16 5.95
C SER A 391 23.20 15.62 6.70
N LEU A 392 23.68 14.42 6.37
CA LEU A 392 24.81 13.77 7.01
C LEU A 392 26.15 14.19 6.36
N HIS A 393 27.24 13.97 7.10
CA HIS A 393 28.58 14.05 6.53
C HIS A 393 28.79 12.95 5.49
N SER A 394 29.47 13.29 4.39
CA SER A 394 29.90 12.34 3.37
C SER A 394 31.14 11.60 3.86
N GLU A 395 31.07 10.29 3.87
CA GLU A 395 32.19 9.44 4.31
C GLU A 395 32.94 8.82 3.12
N TYR A 396 32.22 8.54 2.05
CA TYR A 396 32.76 7.85 0.88
C TYR A 396 32.65 8.72 -0.37
N ARG A 397 33.71 8.75 -1.18
CA ARG A 397 33.74 9.42 -2.48
C ARG A 397 34.16 8.42 -3.55
N ILE A 398 33.28 8.18 -4.50
CA ILE A 398 33.62 7.39 -5.67
C ILE A 398 33.98 8.35 -6.79
N HIS A 399 35.26 8.34 -7.21
CA HIS A 399 35.69 9.14 -8.35
C HIS A 399 35.17 8.54 -9.65
N LEU A 400 34.39 9.31 -10.37
CA LEU A 400 33.96 8.98 -11.71
C LEU A 400 35.06 9.43 -12.68
N SER A 401 35.97 8.53 -13.01
CA SER A 401 36.99 8.84 -14.03
C SER A 401 36.28 9.15 -15.36
N SER A 402 36.82 10.11 -16.11
CA SER A 402 36.31 10.45 -17.45
C SER A 402 36.63 9.41 -18.54
N ASN A 403 37.07 8.23 -18.15
CA ASN A 403 37.54 7.16 -19.03
C ASN A 403 36.42 6.63 -19.94
N ALA A 404 36.78 6.05 -21.07
CA ALA A 404 35.87 5.46 -22.05
C ALA A 404 34.89 4.43 -21.43
N SER A 405 35.35 3.65 -20.43
CA SER A 405 34.52 2.70 -19.67
C SER A 405 33.35 3.36 -18.94
N MET A 406 33.56 4.53 -18.34
CA MET A 406 32.46 5.23 -17.64
C MET A 406 31.45 5.86 -18.61
N LYS A 407 31.90 6.27 -19.81
CA LYS A 407 30.98 6.70 -20.87
C LYS A 407 30.14 5.52 -21.35
N LEU A 408 30.77 4.36 -21.54
CA LEU A 408 30.09 3.12 -21.95
C LEU A 408 29.04 2.69 -20.92
N ILE A 409 29.37 2.69 -19.62
CA ILE A 409 28.43 2.38 -18.53
C ILE A 409 27.23 3.36 -18.57
N ARG A 410 27.49 4.66 -18.76
CA ARG A 410 26.41 5.67 -18.85
C ARG A 410 25.49 5.40 -20.04
N TYR A 411 26.04 5.15 -21.23
CA TYR A 411 25.22 4.83 -22.40
C TYR A 411 24.47 3.51 -22.22
N GLY A 412 25.08 2.52 -21.56
CA GLY A 412 24.41 1.27 -21.19
C GLY A 412 23.22 1.50 -20.26
N VAL A 413 23.40 2.30 -19.20
CA VAL A 413 22.29 2.66 -18.28
C VAL A 413 21.20 3.47 -18.98
N LEU A 414 21.55 4.39 -19.87
CA LEU A 414 20.60 5.13 -20.68
C LEU A 414 19.80 4.22 -21.61
N PHE A 415 20.47 3.29 -22.28
CA PHE A 415 19.84 2.30 -23.15
C PHE A 415 18.88 1.38 -22.37
N LEU A 416 19.34 0.79 -21.25
CA LEU A 416 18.50 -0.05 -20.39
C LEU A 416 17.31 0.73 -19.82
N GLY A 417 17.52 1.98 -19.42
CA GLY A 417 16.44 2.86 -18.97
C GLY A 417 15.43 3.15 -20.07
N GLY A 418 15.87 3.33 -21.31
CA GLY A 418 14.98 3.50 -22.48
C GLY A 418 14.16 2.24 -22.77
N VAL A 419 14.80 1.06 -22.72
CA VAL A 419 14.11 -0.24 -22.85
C VAL A 419 13.07 -0.42 -21.75
N PHE A 420 13.43 -0.10 -20.51
CA PHE A 420 12.54 -0.19 -19.36
C PHE A 420 11.34 0.77 -19.49
N LEU A 421 11.58 2.00 -19.97
CA LEU A 421 10.52 2.97 -20.25
C LEU A 421 9.55 2.46 -21.32
N TYR A 422 10.09 1.88 -22.40
CA TYR A 422 9.28 1.29 -23.47
C TYR A 422 8.43 0.11 -22.98
N GLN A 423 9.01 -0.79 -22.18
CA GLN A 423 8.27 -1.90 -21.57
C GLN A 423 7.13 -1.39 -20.69
N ARG A 424 7.38 -0.34 -19.89
CA ARG A 424 6.36 0.27 -19.02
C ARG A 424 5.24 0.92 -19.82
N TYR A 425 5.57 1.63 -20.88
CA TYR A 425 4.57 2.21 -21.78
C TYR A 425 3.68 1.13 -22.43
N ASN A 426 4.27 0.04 -22.89
CA ASN A 426 3.49 -1.05 -23.49
C ASN A 426 2.54 -1.71 -22.48
N TYR A 427 3.01 -1.94 -21.26
CA TYR A 427 2.16 -2.49 -20.21
C TYR A 427 1.03 -1.53 -19.85
N PHE A 428 1.28 -0.22 -19.79
CA PHE A 428 0.25 0.79 -19.63
C PHE A 428 -0.84 0.71 -20.70
N GLN A 429 -0.46 0.54 -21.96
CA GLN A 429 -1.45 0.35 -23.04
C GLN A 429 -2.30 -0.90 -22.84
N ILE A 430 -1.72 -1.97 -22.32
CA ILE A 430 -2.42 -3.22 -22.00
C ILE A 430 -3.45 -3.01 -20.87
N GLU A 431 -3.06 -2.36 -19.78
CA GLU A 431 -4.00 -2.03 -18.69
C GLU A 431 -5.11 -1.09 -19.15
N LYS A 432 -4.80 -0.12 -19.99
CA LYS A 432 -5.79 0.75 -20.61
C LYS A 432 -6.81 -0.05 -21.44
N SER A 433 -6.34 -0.98 -22.26
CA SER A 433 -7.20 -1.86 -23.05
C SER A 433 -8.09 -2.74 -22.16
N TRP A 434 -7.53 -3.27 -21.07
CA TRP A 434 -8.31 -4.00 -20.08
C TRP A 434 -9.42 -3.15 -19.44
N ASN A 435 -9.10 -1.94 -18.99
CA ASN A 435 -10.09 -1.03 -18.41
C ASN A 435 -11.21 -0.68 -19.41
N ILE A 436 -10.86 -0.40 -20.66
CA ILE A 436 -11.84 -0.13 -21.73
C ILE A 436 -12.73 -1.36 -21.92
N ALA A 437 -12.16 -2.57 -22.04
CA ALA A 437 -12.93 -3.80 -22.23
C ALA A 437 -13.89 -4.04 -21.04
N MET A 438 -13.45 -3.79 -19.80
CA MET A 438 -14.32 -3.90 -18.62
C MET A 438 -15.48 -2.91 -18.65
N TYR A 439 -15.23 -1.68 -19.08
CA TYR A 439 -16.24 -0.63 -19.13
C TYR A 439 -17.25 -0.83 -20.27
N SER A 440 -16.78 -1.27 -21.45
CA SER A 440 -17.64 -1.48 -22.64
C SER A 440 -18.37 -2.82 -22.64
N PHE A 441 -18.00 -3.77 -21.75
CA PHE A 441 -18.57 -5.12 -21.74
C PHE A 441 -20.10 -5.16 -21.66
N PRO A 442 -20.81 -4.34 -20.88
CA PRO A 442 -22.28 -4.36 -20.84
C PRO A 442 -22.95 -4.10 -22.20
N THR A 443 -22.33 -3.28 -23.05
CA THR A 443 -22.86 -2.84 -24.36
C THR A 443 -22.24 -3.61 -25.53
N GLU A 444 -20.95 -3.97 -25.45
CA GLU A 444 -20.16 -4.53 -26.56
C GLU A 444 -19.46 -5.85 -26.14
N LYS A 445 -20.26 -6.89 -25.77
CA LYS A 445 -19.74 -8.13 -25.19
C LYS A 445 -18.65 -8.79 -26.04
N VAL A 446 -18.92 -9.03 -27.33
CA VAL A 446 -18.00 -9.75 -28.22
C VAL A 446 -16.68 -9.01 -28.40
N GLN A 447 -16.75 -7.69 -28.62
CA GLN A 447 -15.57 -6.85 -28.81
C GLN A 447 -14.72 -6.80 -27.54
N SER A 448 -15.35 -6.68 -26.37
CA SER A 448 -14.68 -6.68 -25.07
C SER A 448 -13.97 -8.02 -24.81
N ILE A 449 -14.63 -9.15 -25.07
CA ILE A 449 -14.04 -10.49 -24.92
C ILE A 449 -12.84 -10.67 -25.85
N ASN A 450 -12.95 -10.24 -27.11
CA ASN A 450 -11.84 -10.30 -28.07
C ASN A 450 -10.65 -9.45 -27.62
N CYS A 451 -10.91 -8.26 -27.08
CA CYS A 451 -9.88 -7.41 -26.49
C CYS A 451 -9.18 -8.12 -25.31
N MET A 452 -9.95 -8.70 -24.39
CA MET A 452 -9.39 -9.46 -23.25
C MET A 452 -8.54 -10.66 -23.72
N GLN A 453 -8.97 -11.35 -24.77
CA GLN A 453 -8.21 -12.45 -25.37
C GLN A 453 -6.85 -12.01 -25.92
N GLN A 454 -6.82 -10.89 -26.66
CA GLN A 454 -5.57 -10.34 -27.22
C GLN A 454 -4.52 -9.96 -26.16
N ILE A 455 -4.97 -9.48 -25.01
CA ILE A 455 -4.06 -9.08 -23.92
C ILE A 455 -3.78 -10.20 -22.92
N SER A 456 -4.45 -11.36 -23.02
CA SER A 456 -4.45 -12.42 -22.01
C SER A 456 -3.07 -13.05 -21.78
N GLU A 457 -2.25 -13.20 -22.83
CA GLU A 457 -0.89 -13.75 -22.68
C GLU A 457 0.00 -12.88 -21.79
N ARG A 458 -0.14 -11.55 -21.93
CA ARG A 458 0.68 -10.58 -21.17
C ARG A 458 0.22 -10.36 -19.74
N LEU A 459 -1.03 -10.70 -19.43
CA LEU A 459 -1.64 -10.64 -18.09
C LEU A 459 -1.95 -12.02 -17.52
N SER A 460 -1.30 -13.06 -18.06
CA SER A 460 -1.55 -14.47 -17.73
C SER A 460 -1.24 -14.84 -16.28
N GLU A 461 -0.51 -13.98 -15.54
CA GLU A 461 -0.16 -14.15 -14.13
C GLU A 461 -0.92 -13.19 -13.20
N ASN A 462 -1.74 -12.30 -13.78
CA ASN A 462 -2.52 -11.36 -12.99
C ASN A 462 -3.88 -11.95 -12.59
N SER A 463 -4.02 -12.30 -11.31
CA SER A 463 -5.23 -12.96 -10.79
C SER A 463 -6.50 -12.11 -10.96
N PHE A 464 -6.41 -10.78 -10.85
CA PHE A 464 -7.57 -9.90 -11.06
C PHE A 464 -8.01 -9.86 -12.52
N PHE A 465 -7.05 -9.83 -13.44
CA PHE A 465 -7.33 -9.92 -14.86
C PHE A 465 -8.01 -11.25 -15.18
N LEU A 466 -7.43 -12.37 -14.73
CA LEU A 466 -7.94 -13.70 -14.98
C LEU A 466 -9.36 -13.89 -14.45
N SER A 467 -9.64 -13.45 -13.22
CA SER A 467 -11.00 -13.54 -12.65
C SER A 467 -12.00 -12.63 -13.34
N SER A 468 -11.58 -11.41 -13.79
CA SER A 468 -12.44 -10.52 -14.57
C SER A 468 -12.77 -11.10 -15.95
N TYR A 469 -11.77 -11.67 -16.60
CA TYR A 469 -11.94 -12.32 -17.89
C TYR A 469 -12.82 -13.58 -17.80
N ALA A 470 -12.62 -14.38 -16.75
CA ALA A 470 -13.49 -15.53 -16.44
C ALA A 470 -14.95 -15.11 -16.23
N ALA A 471 -15.18 -14.00 -15.53
CA ALA A 471 -16.54 -13.46 -15.33
C ALA A 471 -17.20 -13.06 -16.66
N MET A 472 -16.46 -12.47 -17.59
CA MET A 472 -16.97 -12.14 -18.92
C MET A 472 -17.31 -13.40 -19.73
N ARG A 473 -16.43 -14.42 -19.72
CA ARG A 473 -16.65 -15.73 -20.38
C ARG A 473 -17.88 -16.43 -19.80
N LYS A 474 -18.05 -16.42 -18.45
CA LYS A 474 -19.24 -16.95 -17.79
C LYS A 474 -20.53 -16.29 -18.29
N VAL A 475 -20.57 -14.95 -18.36
CA VAL A 475 -21.74 -14.21 -18.85
C VAL A 475 -22.04 -14.51 -20.33
N ASN A 476 -21.01 -14.89 -21.10
CA ASN A 476 -21.16 -15.31 -22.50
C ASN A 476 -21.57 -16.78 -22.66
N GLY A 477 -21.71 -17.54 -21.55
CA GLY A 477 -22.08 -18.98 -21.60
C GLY A 477 -20.91 -19.92 -21.84
N GLU A 478 -19.68 -19.43 -21.88
CA GLU A 478 -18.46 -20.22 -22.11
C GLU A 478 -17.90 -20.78 -20.80
N TYR A 479 -18.62 -21.71 -20.17
CA TYR A 479 -18.34 -22.15 -18.79
C TYR A 479 -17.01 -22.88 -18.65
N ASP A 480 -16.62 -23.75 -19.61
CA ASP A 480 -15.34 -24.46 -19.55
C ASP A 480 -14.14 -23.50 -19.50
N GLU A 481 -14.15 -22.51 -20.38
CA GLU A 481 -13.09 -21.50 -20.40
C GLU A 481 -13.10 -20.62 -19.14
N ALA A 482 -14.29 -20.26 -18.63
CA ALA A 482 -14.42 -19.52 -17.37
C ALA A 482 -13.86 -20.34 -16.19
N ILE A 483 -14.14 -21.62 -16.10
CA ILE A 483 -13.61 -22.54 -15.08
C ILE A 483 -12.08 -22.58 -15.16
N ARG A 484 -11.52 -22.75 -16.37
CA ARG A 484 -10.08 -22.77 -16.60
C ARG A 484 -9.40 -21.46 -16.10
N LEU A 485 -9.98 -20.32 -16.44
CA LEU A 485 -9.48 -19.01 -16.06
C LEU A 485 -9.59 -18.76 -14.55
N TYR A 486 -10.71 -19.15 -13.91
CA TYR A 486 -10.84 -19.04 -12.45
C TYR A 486 -9.85 -19.94 -11.72
N LYS A 487 -9.66 -21.20 -12.15
CA LYS A 487 -8.64 -22.10 -11.58
C LYS A 487 -7.25 -21.48 -11.70
N LYS A 488 -6.89 -20.96 -12.87
CA LYS A 488 -5.62 -20.27 -13.09
C LYS A 488 -5.49 -19.02 -12.21
N SER A 489 -6.55 -18.24 -12.00
CA SER A 489 -6.54 -17.10 -11.08
C SER A 489 -6.20 -17.50 -9.64
N LEU A 490 -6.72 -18.64 -9.19
CA LEU A 490 -6.49 -19.17 -7.84
C LEU A 490 -5.06 -19.68 -7.61
N GLU A 491 -4.31 -20.03 -8.66
CA GLU A 491 -2.89 -20.36 -8.57
C GLU A 491 -2.05 -19.15 -8.10
N TYR A 492 -2.47 -17.94 -8.51
CA TYR A 492 -1.77 -16.71 -8.17
C TYR A 492 -2.31 -16.03 -6.91
N LYS A 493 -3.61 -16.15 -6.65
CA LYS A 493 -4.24 -15.55 -5.48
C LYS A 493 -5.45 -16.34 -5.02
N SER A 494 -5.37 -16.87 -3.82
CA SER A 494 -6.50 -17.49 -3.17
C SER A 494 -7.53 -16.41 -2.75
N SER A 495 -8.81 -16.58 -3.13
CA SER A 495 -9.87 -15.61 -2.89
C SER A 495 -11.21 -16.31 -2.67
N TYR A 496 -11.91 -15.88 -1.62
CA TYR A 496 -13.26 -16.34 -1.32
C TYR A 496 -14.23 -16.11 -2.50
N TYR A 497 -14.19 -14.93 -3.09
CA TYR A 497 -15.10 -14.60 -4.20
C TYR A 497 -14.80 -15.42 -5.44
N THR A 498 -13.54 -15.70 -5.73
CA THR A 498 -13.17 -16.53 -6.88
C THR A 498 -13.67 -17.97 -6.72
N TYR A 499 -13.60 -18.55 -5.50
CA TYR A 499 -14.17 -19.87 -5.24
C TYR A 499 -15.69 -19.88 -5.35
N ILE A 500 -16.38 -18.84 -4.91
CA ILE A 500 -17.84 -18.72 -5.10
C ILE A 500 -18.20 -18.70 -6.58
N GLU A 501 -17.52 -17.88 -7.38
CA GLU A 501 -17.82 -17.75 -8.81
C GLU A 501 -17.41 -18.99 -9.62
N LEU A 502 -16.28 -19.62 -9.26
CA LEU A 502 -15.87 -20.91 -9.82
C LEU A 502 -16.92 -21.99 -9.56
N GLY A 503 -17.41 -22.11 -8.32
CA GLY A 503 -18.45 -23.08 -8.00
C GLY A 503 -19.75 -22.84 -8.77
N LYS A 504 -20.16 -21.58 -8.97
CA LYS A 504 -21.31 -21.24 -9.81
C LYS A 504 -21.08 -21.63 -11.28
N CYS A 505 -19.87 -21.46 -11.81
CA CYS A 505 -19.54 -21.91 -13.16
C CYS A 505 -19.58 -23.42 -13.29
N CYS A 506 -19.01 -24.14 -12.32
CA CYS A 506 -19.06 -25.61 -12.28
C CYS A 506 -20.52 -26.11 -12.25
N GLN A 507 -21.40 -25.51 -11.45
CA GLN A 507 -22.82 -25.84 -11.42
C GLN A 507 -23.50 -25.62 -12.78
N LEU A 508 -23.25 -24.46 -13.41
CA LEU A 508 -23.82 -24.16 -14.74
C LEU A 508 -23.28 -25.09 -15.83
N ASN A 509 -22.08 -25.63 -15.65
CA ASN A 509 -21.45 -26.61 -16.53
C ASN A 509 -21.88 -28.07 -16.22
N GLY A 510 -22.73 -28.27 -15.20
CA GLY A 510 -23.16 -29.61 -14.78
C GLY A 510 -22.19 -30.38 -13.86
N GLU A 511 -21.09 -29.75 -13.46
CA GLU A 511 -20.05 -30.31 -12.59
C GLU A 511 -20.40 -30.10 -11.10
N ASN A 512 -21.47 -30.73 -10.63
CA ASN A 512 -22.04 -30.49 -9.31
C ASN A 512 -21.07 -30.82 -8.15
N GLU A 513 -20.24 -31.87 -8.27
CA GLU A 513 -19.28 -32.26 -7.25
C GLU A 513 -18.19 -31.17 -7.09
N ASN A 514 -17.66 -30.68 -8.22
CA ASN A 514 -16.68 -29.60 -8.22
C ASN A 514 -17.26 -28.30 -7.65
N ALA A 515 -18.53 -27.99 -7.93
CA ALA A 515 -19.23 -26.85 -7.36
C ALA A 515 -19.32 -26.96 -5.83
N LEU A 516 -19.70 -28.12 -5.29
CA LEU A 516 -19.75 -28.37 -3.84
C LEU A 516 -18.38 -28.22 -3.18
N GLU A 517 -17.32 -28.73 -3.81
CA GLU A 517 -15.96 -28.60 -3.27
C GLU A 517 -15.51 -27.13 -3.19
N CYS A 518 -15.75 -26.36 -4.26
CA CYS A 518 -15.46 -24.93 -4.28
C CYS A 518 -16.19 -24.18 -3.17
N TRP A 519 -17.46 -24.41 -2.97
CA TRP A 519 -18.25 -23.73 -1.94
C TRP A 519 -17.92 -24.20 -0.53
N LYS A 520 -17.57 -25.49 -0.33
CA LYS A 520 -17.03 -25.98 0.94
C LYS A 520 -15.70 -25.28 1.28
N THR A 521 -14.79 -25.15 0.33
CA THR A 521 -13.53 -24.41 0.49
C THR A 521 -13.81 -22.96 0.88
N ALA A 522 -14.70 -22.27 0.16
CA ALA A 522 -15.12 -20.91 0.51
C ALA A 522 -15.74 -20.83 1.91
N SER A 523 -16.49 -21.83 2.36
CA SER A 523 -17.07 -21.87 3.70
C SER A 523 -16.02 -22.00 4.81
N PHE A 524 -14.91 -22.70 4.55
CA PHE A 524 -13.77 -22.73 5.48
C PHE A 524 -12.91 -21.47 5.41
N MET A 525 -12.84 -20.80 4.25
CA MET A 525 -12.14 -19.52 4.17
C MET A 525 -12.75 -18.47 5.09
N ILE A 526 -14.09 -18.30 5.06
CA ILE A 526 -14.80 -17.33 5.90
C ILE A 526 -16.01 -18.02 6.53
N PRO A 527 -15.83 -18.72 7.66
CA PRO A 527 -16.90 -19.51 8.27
C PRO A 527 -18.14 -18.69 8.67
N SER A 528 -18.02 -17.39 8.91
CA SER A 528 -19.14 -16.51 9.27
C SER A 528 -20.10 -16.22 8.10
N ARG A 529 -19.70 -16.41 6.84
CA ARG A 529 -20.50 -16.13 5.65
C ARG A 529 -21.57 -17.22 5.43
N PHE A 530 -22.79 -16.80 5.05
CA PHE A 530 -23.94 -17.67 4.80
C PHE A 530 -23.95 -18.25 3.39
N LEU A 531 -23.53 -17.44 2.40
CA LEU A 531 -23.65 -17.75 0.98
C LEU A 531 -23.08 -19.12 0.56
N PRO A 532 -21.87 -19.56 0.96
CA PRO A 532 -21.34 -20.84 0.51
C PRO A 532 -22.20 -22.02 0.98
N VAL A 533 -22.63 -21.99 2.24
CA VAL A 533 -23.47 -23.06 2.83
C VAL A 533 -24.85 -23.07 2.19
N PHE A 534 -25.41 -21.89 1.89
CA PHE A 534 -26.67 -21.74 1.18
C PHE A 534 -26.60 -22.35 -0.23
N LEU A 535 -25.54 -22.05 -0.99
CA LEU A 535 -25.35 -22.60 -2.34
C LEU A 535 -25.22 -24.13 -2.31
N CYS A 536 -24.52 -24.71 -1.33
CA CYS A 536 -24.45 -26.15 -1.12
C CYS A 536 -25.84 -26.73 -0.82
N ALA A 537 -26.61 -26.09 0.08
CA ALA A 537 -27.96 -26.57 0.43
C ALA A 537 -28.88 -26.54 -0.79
N LYS A 538 -28.85 -25.48 -1.58
CA LYS A 538 -29.65 -25.33 -2.81
C LYS A 538 -29.28 -26.37 -3.87
N LEU A 539 -27.99 -26.67 -4.01
CA LEU A 539 -27.57 -27.72 -4.95
C LEU A 539 -28.05 -29.11 -4.52
N TYR A 540 -28.00 -29.44 -3.21
CA TYR A 540 -28.54 -30.72 -2.70
C TYR A 540 -30.06 -30.81 -2.87
N LEU A 541 -30.78 -29.69 -2.71
CA LEU A 541 -32.21 -29.63 -3.03
C LEU A 541 -32.49 -29.97 -4.48
N ASN A 542 -31.80 -29.32 -5.40
CA ASN A 542 -31.98 -29.51 -6.84
C ASN A 542 -31.60 -30.94 -7.29
N SER A 543 -30.68 -31.59 -6.56
CA SER A 543 -30.29 -32.99 -6.83
C SER A 543 -31.15 -34.04 -6.10
N GLY A 544 -32.15 -33.61 -5.30
CA GLY A 544 -33.06 -34.50 -4.56
C GLY A 544 -32.49 -35.08 -3.26
N ASP A 545 -31.30 -34.67 -2.82
CA ASP A 545 -30.71 -35.11 -1.56
C ASP A 545 -31.23 -34.25 -0.37
N LEU A 546 -32.48 -34.53 0.00
CA LEU A 546 -33.21 -33.76 1.02
C LEU A 546 -32.53 -33.85 2.40
N ASP A 547 -31.94 -34.98 2.75
CA ASP A 547 -31.28 -35.17 4.05
C ASP A 547 -30.11 -34.25 4.23
N LYS A 548 -29.22 -34.11 3.23
CA LYS A 548 -28.08 -33.19 3.27
C LYS A 548 -28.56 -31.75 3.23
N ALA A 549 -29.56 -31.42 2.44
CA ALA A 549 -30.14 -30.10 2.37
C ALA A 549 -30.70 -29.66 3.72
N GLN A 550 -31.47 -30.52 4.41
CA GLN A 550 -32.02 -30.22 5.75
C GLN A 550 -30.94 -30.03 6.82
N LYS A 551 -29.86 -30.86 6.77
CA LYS A 551 -28.70 -30.67 7.68
C LYS A 551 -28.08 -29.26 7.52
N LEU A 552 -27.85 -28.84 6.27
CA LEU A 552 -27.25 -27.53 5.99
C LEU A 552 -28.20 -26.37 6.36
N LYS A 553 -29.53 -26.54 6.15
CA LYS A 553 -30.53 -25.57 6.60
C LYS A 553 -30.48 -25.39 8.14
N LYS A 554 -30.42 -26.49 8.91
CA LYS A 554 -30.29 -26.44 10.37
C LYS A 554 -29.03 -25.66 10.77
N ILE A 555 -27.90 -25.91 10.10
CA ILE A 555 -26.65 -25.15 10.33
C ILE A 555 -26.87 -23.65 10.08
N LEU A 556 -27.50 -23.29 8.96
CA LEU A 556 -27.77 -21.88 8.62
C LEU A 556 -28.69 -21.17 9.64
N LEU A 557 -29.73 -21.86 10.10
CA LEU A 557 -30.67 -21.29 11.09
C LEU A 557 -30.00 -21.00 12.45
N HIS A 558 -29.05 -21.83 12.88
CA HIS A 558 -28.33 -21.66 14.15
C HIS A 558 -27.06 -20.83 14.01
N LYS A 559 -26.67 -20.44 12.78
CA LYS A 559 -25.46 -19.70 12.52
C LYS A 559 -25.54 -18.26 13.03
N LYS A 560 -24.57 -17.86 13.85
CA LYS A 560 -24.50 -16.49 14.38
C LYS A 560 -24.21 -15.49 13.24
N ARG A 561 -25.03 -14.45 13.16
CA ARG A 561 -24.85 -13.38 12.17
C ARG A 561 -23.74 -12.43 12.63
N LYS A 562 -22.77 -12.15 11.74
CA LYS A 562 -21.73 -11.13 11.96
C LYS A 562 -22.25 -9.72 11.62
N VAL A 563 -23.12 -9.65 10.61
CA VAL A 563 -23.78 -8.43 10.13
C VAL A 563 -25.22 -8.78 9.82
N ASP A 564 -26.15 -7.95 10.24
CA ASP A 564 -27.54 -8.07 9.82
C ASP A 564 -27.68 -7.51 8.41
N ALA A 565 -27.95 -8.38 7.46
CA ALA A 565 -28.09 -8.06 6.05
C ALA A 565 -29.38 -8.70 5.49
N PRO A 566 -30.23 -7.93 4.78
CA PRO A 566 -31.48 -8.43 4.19
C PRO A 566 -31.31 -9.64 3.28
N GLU A 567 -30.10 -9.79 2.68
CA GLU A 567 -29.75 -10.93 1.84
C GLU A 567 -29.77 -12.25 2.61
N ILE A 568 -29.38 -12.22 3.90
CA ILE A 568 -29.40 -13.42 4.76
C ILE A 568 -30.85 -13.86 4.98
N ASP A 569 -31.74 -12.93 5.24
CA ASP A 569 -33.16 -13.22 5.44
C ASP A 569 -33.80 -13.78 4.17
N ARG A 570 -33.44 -13.23 3.00
CA ARG A 570 -33.88 -13.79 1.69
C ARG A 570 -33.40 -15.20 1.47
N MET A 571 -32.12 -15.51 1.75
CA MET A 571 -31.57 -16.88 1.63
C MET A 571 -32.30 -17.86 2.54
N LEU A 572 -32.58 -17.48 3.79
CA LEU A 572 -33.29 -18.34 4.74
C LEU A 572 -34.77 -18.54 4.35
N LEU A 573 -35.43 -17.48 3.85
CA LEU A 573 -36.80 -17.56 3.35
C LEU A 573 -36.90 -18.47 2.12
N GLU A 574 -35.99 -18.33 1.16
CA GLU A 574 -35.92 -19.17 -0.04
C GLU A 574 -35.82 -20.66 0.32
N LEU A 575 -34.92 -21.02 1.26
CA LEU A 575 -34.83 -22.40 1.76
C LEU A 575 -36.09 -22.86 2.52
N ALA A 576 -36.86 -21.94 3.12
CA ALA A 576 -38.09 -22.27 3.81
C ALA A 576 -39.26 -22.50 2.83
N THR A 577 -39.32 -21.80 1.70
CA THR A 577 -40.38 -21.88 0.70
C THR A 577 -40.19 -23.06 -0.26
N GLU A 578 -38.95 -23.52 -0.51
CA GLU A 578 -38.64 -24.63 -1.41
C GLU A 578 -38.87 -26.04 -0.78
N GLY A 579 -39.59 -26.12 0.34
CA GLY A 579 -40.18 -27.39 0.84
C GLY A 579 -39.28 -28.25 1.73
N ILE A 580 -38.33 -27.64 2.45
CA ILE A 580 -37.58 -28.33 3.50
C ILE A 580 -38.07 -27.90 4.88
#